data_728e1a012e3a9b5130b705b43e856244
#
_entry.id   728e1a012e3a9b5130b705b43e856244
#
_cell.length_a   1.000
_cell.length_b   1.000
_cell.length_c   1.000
_cell.angle_alpha   90.00
_cell.angle_beta   90.00
_cell.angle_gamma   90.00
#
_symmetry.space_group_name_H-M   'P 1'
#
loop_
_entity.id
_entity.type
_entity.pdbx_description
1 polymer ?
#
loop_
_entity_poly.entity_id
_entity_poly.type
_entity_poly.pdbx_seq_one_letter_code
_entity_poly.pdbx_strand_id
1 'polypeptide(L)'
;GTRSGDIDPAILEYVGNKENKNIDQLMEVLNKKSGLLGISCLSSDGRDLEDAAAEGNAKAQLALDIFDYRVIKYVGAYAAIMNGVDAIAFTAGIGE
;
A
#
# COMPACT_ATOMS: atom_id res chain seq x y z
N GLY A 1 -2.38 -2.99 -6.85
CA GLY A 1 -1.30 -2.50 -6.08
C GLY A 1 -0.58 -1.24 -6.53
N THR A 2 -1.29 -0.19 -7.01
CA THR A 2 -0.66 1.07 -7.46
C THR A 2 -1.10 2.29 -6.65
N ARG A 3 -2.11 2.18 -5.82
CA ARG A 3 -2.65 3.30 -5.04
C ARG A 3 -1.89 3.49 -3.74
N SER A 4 -1.76 4.77 -3.32
CA SER A 4 -1.04 5.12 -2.10
C SER A 4 -1.73 4.67 -0.80
N GLY A 5 -3.05 4.50 -0.82
CA GLY A 5 -3.82 4.32 0.41
C GLY A 5 -3.91 5.62 1.22
N ASP A 6 -4.02 5.48 2.53
CA ASP A 6 -4.15 6.62 3.42
C ASP A 6 -2.88 7.49 3.40
N ILE A 7 -3.08 8.80 3.30
CA ILE A 7 -1.99 9.75 3.29
C ILE A 7 -2.43 11.06 3.95
N ASP A 8 -1.53 11.70 4.69
CA ASP A 8 -1.77 13.02 5.24
C ASP A 8 -1.76 14.05 4.09
N PRO A 9 -2.82 14.87 3.94
CA PRO A 9 -2.88 15.89 2.89
C PRO A 9 -1.70 16.87 2.88
N ALA A 10 -1.10 17.15 4.03
CA ALA A 10 0.07 18.03 4.11
C ALA A 10 1.29 17.48 3.35
N ILE A 11 1.38 16.17 3.20
CA ILE A 11 2.44 15.55 2.41
C ILE A 11 2.32 15.92 0.94
N LEU A 12 1.11 16.09 0.43
CA LEU A 12 0.88 16.50 -0.97
C LEU A 12 1.47 17.87 -1.26
N GLU A 13 1.27 18.82 -0.37
CA GLU A 13 1.85 20.15 -0.49
C GLU A 13 3.38 20.09 -0.46
N TYR A 14 3.92 19.38 0.52
CA TYR A 14 5.37 19.24 0.67
C TYR A 14 6.02 18.59 -0.56
N VAL A 15 5.50 17.46 -1.00
CA VAL A 15 6.04 16.73 -2.16
C VAL A 15 5.83 17.52 -3.45
N GLY A 16 4.66 18.15 -3.61
CA GLY A 16 4.36 18.97 -4.78
C GLY A 16 5.34 20.13 -4.94
N ASN A 17 5.67 20.81 -3.86
CA ASN A 17 6.63 21.89 -3.86
C ASN A 17 8.06 21.39 -4.11
N LYS A 18 8.44 20.28 -3.47
CA LYS A 18 9.78 19.70 -3.60
C LYS A 18 10.05 19.16 -5.00
N GLU A 19 9.07 18.47 -5.59
CA GLU A 19 9.19 17.84 -6.90
C GLU A 19 8.69 18.73 -8.05
N ASN A 20 8.25 19.94 -7.74
CA ASN A 20 7.69 20.88 -8.71
C ASN A 20 6.55 20.26 -9.53
N LYS A 21 5.61 19.63 -8.84
CA LYS A 21 4.43 18.97 -9.42
C LYS A 21 3.15 19.69 -9.00
N ASN A 22 2.21 19.83 -9.94
CA ASN A 22 0.85 20.27 -9.63
C ASN A 22 0.01 19.12 -9.06
N ILE A 23 -1.22 19.43 -8.64
CA ILE A 23 -2.09 18.43 -8.02
C ILE A 23 -2.44 17.28 -8.97
N ASP A 24 -2.64 17.54 -10.25
CA ASP A 24 -2.96 16.50 -11.22
C ASP A 24 -1.79 15.53 -11.39
N GLN A 25 -0.57 16.04 -11.42
CA GLN A 25 0.64 15.22 -11.48
C GLN A 25 0.84 14.39 -10.21
N LEU A 26 0.56 14.97 -9.04
CA LEU A 26 0.59 14.24 -7.77
C LEU A 26 -0.45 13.12 -7.73
N MET A 27 -1.67 13.39 -8.17
CA MET A 27 -2.71 12.37 -8.19
C MET A 27 -2.38 11.20 -9.13
N GLU A 28 -1.71 11.47 -10.23
CA GLU A 28 -1.20 10.42 -11.12
C GLU A 28 -0.22 9.50 -10.38
N VAL A 29 0.72 10.07 -9.63
CA VAL A 29 1.68 9.32 -8.82
C VAL A 29 0.98 8.49 -7.75
N LEU A 30 0.04 9.11 -7.01
CA LEU A 30 -0.65 8.46 -5.90
C LEU A 30 -1.58 7.34 -6.34
N ASN A 31 -2.18 7.45 -7.53
CA ASN A 31 -3.12 6.45 -8.03
C ASN A 31 -2.46 5.33 -8.84
N LYS A 32 -1.36 5.63 -9.55
CA LYS A 32 -0.80 4.70 -10.54
C LYS A 32 0.64 4.27 -10.29
N LYS A 33 1.38 4.97 -9.43
CA LYS A 33 2.82 4.76 -9.23
C LYS A 33 3.20 4.54 -7.77
N SER A 34 2.22 4.27 -6.93
CA SER A 34 2.41 4.08 -5.48
C SER A 34 2.11 2.63 -5.08
N GLY A 35 1.82 2.38 -3.82
CA GLY A 35 1.45 1.08 -3.30
C GLY A 35 2.55 0.03 -3.48
N LEU A 36 2.14 -1.20 -3.77
CA LEU A 36 3.08 -2.31 -3.99
C LEU A 36 4.07 -1.99 -5.10
N LEU A 37 3.59 -1.40 -6.21
CA LEU A 37 4.46 -1.00 -7.31
C LEU A 37 5.48 0.05 -6.88
N GLY A 38 5.04 1.09 -6.19
CA GLY A 38 5.91 2.21 -5.78
C GLY A 38 6.99 1.79 -4.80
N ILE A 39 6.66 0.91 -3.84
CA ILE A 39 7.60 0.45 -2.83
C ILE A 39 8.57 -0.57 -3.40
N SER A 40 8.06 -1.55 -4.15
CA SER A 40 8.89 -2.63 -4.72
C SER A 40 9.73 -2.18 -5.90
N CYS A 41 9.28 -1.18 -6.65
CA CYS A 41 9.84 -0.77 -7.94
C CYS A 41 9.84 -1.92 -8.98
N LEU A 42 8.98 -2.92 -8.80
CA LEU A 42 8.97 -4.13 -9.61
C LEU A 42 7.61 -4.43 -10.22
N SER A 43 6.58 -4.58 -9.38
CA SER A 43 5.26 -5.03 -9.82
C SER A 43 4.16 -4.52 -8.89
N SER A 44 2.96 -4.38 -9.43
CA SER A 44 1.73 -4.12 -8.67
C SER A 44 1.01 -5.42 -8.27
N ASP A 45 1.46 -6.57 -8.74
CA ASP A 45 0.86 -7.88 -8.46
C ASP A 45 1.56 -8.55 -7.28
N GLY A 46 0.79 -8.90 -6.25
CA GLY A 46 1.33 -9.56 -5.05
C GLY A 46 2.02 -10.88 -5.35
N ARG A 47 1.56 -11.63 -6.35
CA ARG A 47 2.17 -12.92 -6.73
C ARG A 47 3.59 -12.73 -7.27
N ASP A 48 3.80 -11.72 -8.12
CA ASP A 48 5.13 -11.38 -8.62
C ASP A 48 6.07 -10.99 -7.48
N LEU A 49 5.54 -10.27 -6.49
CA LEU A 49 6.31 -9.82 -5.32
C LEU A 49 6.63 -10.98 -4.39
N GLU A 50 5.72 -11.92 -4.19
CA GLU A 50 5.97 -13.13 -3.41
C GLU A 50 7.08 -13.97 -4.03
N ASP A 51 7.05 -14.15 -5.35
CA ASP A 51 8.09 -14.88 -6.08
C ASP A 51 9.44 -14.17 -5.97
N ALA A 52 9.47 -12.84 -6.16
CA ALA A 52 10.69 -12.05 -6.06
C ALA A 52 11.26 -12.04 -4.63
N ALA A 53 10.41 -11.96 -3.61
CA ALA A 53 10.83 -12.01 -2.21
C ALA A 53 11.44 -13.37 -1.86
N ALA A 54 10.85 -14.46 -2.36
CA ALA A 54 11.38 -15.80 -2.17
C ALA A 54 12.78 -15.97 -2.79
N GLU A 55 13.08 -15.21 -3.83
CA GLU A 55 14.41 -15.15 -4.47
C GLU A 55 15.37 -14.15 -3.81
N GLY A 56 14.96 -13.50 -2.72
CA GLY A 56 15.81 -12.59 -1.96
C GLY A 56 15.68 -11.11 -2.31
N ASN A 57 14.65 -10.71 -3.06
CA ASN A 57 14.44 -9.30 -3.38
C ASN A 57 13.91 -8.54 -2.14
N ALA A 58 14.75 -7.70 -1.55
CA ALA A 58 14.43 -6.98 -0.31
C ALA A 58 13.30 -5.96 -0.46
N LYS A 59 13.22 -5.26 -1.59
CA LYS A 59 12.15 -4.29 -1.85
C LYS A 59 10.80 -4.96 -2.05
N ALA A 60 10.77 -6.13 -2.68
CA ALA A 60 9.56 -6.93 -2.81
C ALA A 60 9.06 -7.38 -1.43
N GLN A 61 9.96 -7.87 -0.58
CA GLN A 61 9.60 -8.25 0.79
C GLN A 61 9.10 -7.06 1.60
N LEU A 62 9.75 -5.91 1.49
CA LEU A 62 9.31 -4.68 2.18
C LEU A 62 7.91 -4.27 1.73
N ALA A 63 7.61 -4.34 0.44
CA ALA A 63 6.28 -4.00 -0.09
C ALA A 63 5.20 -4.90 0.50
N LEU A 64 5.46 -6.20 0.56
CA LEU A 64 4.55 -7.19 1.17
C LEU A 64 4.38 -6.93 2.67
N ASP A 65 5.46 -6.67 3.39
CA ASP A 65 5.42 -6.39 4.83
C ASP A 65 4.59 -5.14 5.14
N ILE A 66 4.75 -4.08 4.35
CA ILE A 66 3.96 -2.85 4.52
C ILE A 66 2.48 -3.11 4.22
N PHE A 67 2.19 -3.90 3.19
CA PHE A 67 0.81 -4.29 2.89
C PHE A 67 0.18 -5.04 4.07
N ASP A 68 0.85 -6.03 4.59
CA ASP A 68 0.37 -6.82 5.74
C ASP A 68 0.18 -5.93 6.98
N TYR A 69 1.13 -5.05 7.25
CA TYR A 69 1.05 -4.09 8.35
C TYR A 69 -0.19 -3.21 8.25
N ARG A 70 -0.51 -2.72 7.07
CA ARG A 70 -1.69 -1.89 6.84
C ARG A 70 -2.98 -2.67 7.06
N VAL A 71 -3.04 -3.92 6.62
CA VAL A 71 -4.20 -4.81 6.89
C VAL A 71 -4.38 -5.01 8.39
N ILE A 72 -3.31 -5.33 9.10
CA ILE A 72 -3.31 -5.51 10.56
C ILE A 72 -3.81 -4.24 11.26
N LYS A 73 -3.33 -3.09 10.84
CA LYS A 73 -3.75 -1.79 11.38
C LYS A 73 -5.25 -1.56 11.24
N TYR A 74 -5.84 -1.84 10.08
CA TYR A 74 -7.29 -1.70 9.87
C TYR A 74 -8.09 -2.71 10.65
N VAL A 75 -7.65 -3.96 10.71
CA VAL A 75 -8.29 -5.00 11.53
C VAL A 75 -8.31 -4.57 13.00
N GLY A 76 -7.19 -4.09 13.52
CA GLY A 76 -7.10 -3.60 14.90
C GLY A 76 -7.98 -2.39 15.16
N ALA A 77 -8.01 -1.42 14.24
CA ALA A 77 -8.85 -0.23 14.35
C ALA A 77 -10.33 -0.59 14.39
N TYR A 78 -10.79 -1.44 13.51
CA TYR A 78 -12.20 -1.85 13.47
C TYR A 78 -12.57 -2.75 14.64
N ALA A 79 -11.68 -3.65 15.05
CA ALA A 79 -11.91 -4.47 16.26
C ALA A 79 -12.09 -3.60 17.50
N ALA A 80 -11.31 -2.54 17.63
CA ALA A 80 -11.44 -1.58 18.73
C ALA A 80 -12.79 -0.83 18.69
N ILE A 81 -13.18 -0.35 17.50
CA ILE A 81 -14.45 0.36 17.31
C ILE A 81 -15.65 -0.55 17.61
N MET A 82 -15.58 -1.81 17.18
CA MET A 82 -16.64 -2.81 17.34
C MET A 82 -16.65 -3.47 18.72
N ASN A 83 -15.65 -3.16 19.54
CA ASN A 83 -15.45 -3.82 20.85
C ASN A 83 -15.28 -5.34 20.73
N GLY A 84 -14.52 -5.76 19.76
CA GLY A 84 -14.25 -7.14 19.43
C GLY A 84 -14.73 -7.51 18.01
N VAL A 85 -14.33 -8.67 17.55
CA VAL A 85 -14.69 -9.17 16.23
C VAL A 85 -14.93 -10.67 16.30
N ASP A 86 -16.02 -11.15 15.64
CA ASP A 86 -16.36 -12.56 15.59
C ASP A 86 -15.94 -13.23 14.28
N ALA A 87 -15.87 -12.46 13.20
CA ALA A 87 -15.50 -12.97 11.89
C ALA A 87 -14.78 -11.93 11.06
N ILE A 88 -13.83 -12.37 10.25
CA ILE A 88 -13.13 -11.55 9.26
C ILE A 88 -13.29 -12.24 7.91
N ALA A 89 -13.84 -11.51 6.93
CA ALA A 89 -13.99 -12.01 5.57
C ALA A 89 -12.91 -11.46 4.67
N PHE A 90 -12.14 -12.33 4.02
CA PHE A 90 -11.17 -11.96 3.00
C PHE A 90 -11.80 -12.07 1.62
N THR A 91 -11.61 -11.06 0.78
CA THR A 91 -12.22 -10.98 -0.55
C THR A 91 -11.21 -10.57 -1.60
N ALA A 92 -11.61 -10.70 -2.87
CA ALA A 92 -10.78 -10.44 -4.05
C ALA A 92 -9.54 -11.35 -4.13
N GLY A 93 -8.83 -11.31 -5.25
CA GLY A 93 -7.65 -12.15 -5.46
C GLY A 93 -6.55 -11.94 -4.43
N ILE A 94 -6.33 -10.70 -4.01
CA ILE A 94 -5.30 -10.37 -3.01
C ILE A 94 -5.67 -10.84 -1.60
N GLY A 95 -6.95 -11.06 -1.33
CA GLY A 95 -7.45 -11.57 -0.05
C GLY A 95 -7.43 -13.10 0.06
N GLU A 96 -7.14 -13.76 -1.03
CA GLU A 96 -6.98 -15.22 -1.07
C GLU A 96 -5.53 -15.62 -0.70
#